data_6cb93f630d80ddeec8b3bcad57c6e643
#
_entry.id   6cb93f630d80ddeec8b3bcad57c6e643
#
_cell.length_a   1.000
_cell.length_b   1.000
_cell.length_c   1.000
_cell.angle_alpha   90.00
_cell.angle_beta   90.00
_cell.angle_gamma   90.00
#
_symmetry.space_group_name_H-M   'P 1'
#
loop_
_entity.id
_entity.type
_entity.pdbx_description
1 polymer ?
#
loop_
_entity_poly.entity_id
_entity_poly.type
_entity_poly.pdbx_seq_one_letter_code
_entity_poly.pdbx_strand_id
1 'polypeptide(L)'
;MNLVLMDNNILAAGDYAIEQLEKIIERGYRVDFNQALDARLVNDRFARLLAKVKWLQNRIRFGCDTHSQIKDCERAIAMINGYGYRGEYFLYTMIGGKSDFKESYERVHYWWVRNHEIRTSHLPGAIYPYAQPYRNPDNPNEEIPRWQKDMAGWVNKHQIFEITDFHNFKPRKNFRCEAYLHHYGIEVPQTGMEKVTSVEQLTLF
;
A
#
# COMPACT_ATOMS: atom_id res chain seq x y z
N MET A 1 10.10 -2.87 25.21
CA MET A 1 9.34 -4.10 24.90
C MET A 1 8.74 -4.00 23.51
N ASN A 2 8.74 -5.10 22.74
CA ASN A 2 8.12 -5.18 21.43
C ASN A 2 6.78 -5.91 21.54
N LEU A 3 5.75 -5.40 20.89
CA LEU A 3 4.40 -5.97 20.85
C LEU A 3 3.97 -6.16 19.40
N VAL A 4 3.48 -7.35 19.08
CA VAL A 4 2.77 -7.61 17.83
C VAL A 4 1.30 -7.80 18.19
N LEU A 5 0.45 -6.92 17.68
CA LEU A 5 -0.98 -6.91 17.96
C LEU A 5 -1.70 -7.56 16.78
N MET A 6 -2.51 -8.57 17.08
CA MET A 6 -3.25 -9.37 16.10
C MET A 6 -4.70 -8.89 15.94
N ASP A 7 -4.94 -7.63 16.28
CA ASP A 7 -6.25 -7.00 16.15
C ASP A 7 -6.56 -6.69 14.69
N ASN A 8 -7.75 -7.01 14.23
CA ASN A 8 -8.13 -6.81 12.83
C ASN A 8 -8.14 -5.34 12.43
N ASN A 9 -8.57 -4.45 13.33
CA ASN A 9 -8.55 -3.01 13.10
C ASN A 9 -8.84 -2.28 14.41
N ILE A 10 -7.81 -1.99 15.18
CA ILE A 10 -7.97 -1.31 16.48
C ILE A 10 -8.70 0.03 16.36
N LEU A 11 -8.54 0.77 15.25
CA LEU A 11 -9.16 2.09 15.09
C LEU A 11 -10.69 2.03 15.13
N ALA A 12 -11.28 0.88 14.79
CA ALA A 12 -12.73 0.69 14.86
C ALA A 12 -13.28 0.71 16.30
N ALA A 13 -12.42 0.53 17.30
CA ALA A 13 -12.80 0.55 18.71
C ALA A 13 -12.95 1.98 19.29
N GLY A 14 -12.83 3.02 18.46
CA GLY A 14 -13.11 4.42 18.84
C GLY A 14 -12.30 4.89 20.05
N ASP A 15 -12.97 5.38 21.10
CA ASP A 15 -12.31 5.91 22.28
C ASP A 15 -11.45 4.88 23.02
N TYR A 16 -11.85 3.61 23.01
CA TYR A 16 -11.01 2.54 23.56
C TYR A 16 -9.66 2.42 22.82
N ALA A 17 -9.68 2.53 21.48
CA ALA A 17 -8.44 2.52 20.70
C ALA A 17 -7.52 3.69 21.08
N ILE A 18 -8.09 4.86 21.32
CA ILE A 18 -7.35 6.05 21.75
C ILE A 18 -6.66 5.77 23.07
N GLU A 19 -7.40 5.28 24.05
CA GLU A 19 -6.85 4.93 25.38
C GLU A 19 -5.70 3.90 25.27
N GLN A 20 -5.83 2.89 24.41
CA GLN A 20 -4.78 1.90 24.20
C GLN A 20 -3.54 2.51 23.53
N LEU A 21 -3.73 3.36 22.51
CA LEU A 21 -2.61 4.05 21.86
C LEU A 21 -1.88 4.99 22.81
N GLU A 22 -2.60 5.71 23.67
CA GLU A 22 -2.01 6.57 24.71
C GLU A 22 -1.17 5.75 25.70
N LYS A 23 -1.67 4.61 26.17
CA LYS A 23 -0.91 3.67 27.04
C LYS A 23 0.33 3.11 26.35
N ILE A 24 0.24 2.77 25.07
CA ILE A 24 1.37 2.28 24.27
C ILE A 24 2.46 3.34 24.18
N ILE A 25 2.08 4.59 23.93
CA ILE A 25 2.99 5.74 23.84
C ILE A 25 3.64 6.02 25.19
N GLU A 26 2.84 6.11 26.25
CA GLU A 26 3.32 6.38 27.61
C GLU A 26 4.35 5.33 28.08
N ARG A 27 4.06 4.06 27.83
CA ARG A 27 4.96 2.96 28.21
C ARG A 27 6.16 2.81 27.25
N GLY A 28 6.19 3.54 26.16
CA GLY A 28 7.27 3.51 25.18
C GLY A 28 7.42 2.18 24.46
N TYR A 29 6.34 1.41 24.33
CA TYR A 29 6.36 0.14 23.61
C TYR A 29 6.58 0.37 22.10
N ARG A 30 7.32 -0.55 21.48
CA ARG A 30 7.41 -0.65 20.02
C ARG A 30 6.36 -1.63 19.56
N VAL A 31 5.50 -1.21 18.61
CA VAL A 31 4.35 -2.02 18.22
C VAL A 31 4.31 -2.26 16.71
N ASP A 32 3.66 -3.35 16.36
CA ASP A 32 3.25 -3.71 15.02
C ASP A 32 1.78 -4.14 15.05
N PHE A 33 0.93 -3.42 14.30
CA PHE A 33 -0.45 -3.84 14.05
C PHE A 33 -0.46 -4.69 12.79
N ASN A 34 -0.19 -5.98 12.97
CA ASN A 34 0.08 -6.92 11.88
C ASN A 34 -1.08 -7.08 10.87
N GLN A 35 -2.32 -6.80 11.30
CA GLN A 35 -3.53 -6.94 10.46
C GLN A 35 -3.87 -5.71 9.63
N ALA A 36 -3.03 -4.70 9.62
CA ALA A 36 -3.28 -3.40 9.00
C ALA A 36 -4.39 -2.56 9.68
N LEU A 37 -4.28 -1.27 9.52
CA LEU A 37 -5.25 -0.28 9.98
C LEU A 37 -6.19 0.09 8.83
N ASP A 38 -7.40 0.49 9.16
CA ASP A 38 -8.32 1.06 8.18
C ASP A 38 -8.08 2.57 8.04
N ALA A 39 -7.51 2.98 6.92
CA ALA A 39 -7.20 4.38 6.63
C ALA A 39 -8.42 5.30 6.67
N ARG A 40 -9.64 4.77 6.40
CA ARG A 40 -10.90 5.52 6.44
C ARG A 40 -11.20 6.08 7.82
N LEU A 41 -10.76 5.38 8.87
CA LEU A 41 -10.99 5.74 10.26
C LEU A 41 -9.95 6.72 10.82
N VAL A 42 -8.88 7.00 10.09
CA VAL A 42 -7.89 7.96 10.52
C VAL A 42 -8.48 9.37 10.48
N ASN A 43 -8.68 9.94 11.65
CA ASN A 43 -9.02 11.33 11.89
C ASN A 43 -7.83 12.06 12.53
N ASP A 44 -7.99 13.33 12.83
CA ASP A 44 -6.94 14.16 13.40
C ASP A 44 -6.37 13.60 14.72
N ARG A 45 -7.26 13.13 15.61
CA ARG A 45 -6.86 12.54 16.90
C ARG A 45 -6.04 11.27 16.71
N PHE A 46 -6.48 10.38 15.85
CA PHE A 46 -5.72 9.17 15.50
C PHE A 46 -4.40 9.49 14.82
N ALA A 47 -4.39 10.39 13.82
CA ALA A 47 -3.17 10.75 13.10
C ALA A 47 -2.08 11.27 14.06
N ARG A 48 -2.44 12.12 15.02
CA ARG A 48 -1.54 12.64 16.04
C ARG A 48 -0.97 11.55 16.96
N LEU A 49 -1.78 10.55 17.33
CA LEU A 49 -1.33 9.43 18.17
C LEU A 49 -0.44 8.48 17.36
N LEU A 50 -0.88 8.09 16.15
CA LEU A 50 -0.13 7.20 15.27
C LEU A 50 1.26 7.75 14.93
N ALA A 51 1.38 9.08 14.76
CA ALA A 51 2.66 9.73 14.54
C ALA A 51 3.63 9.62 15.74
N LYS A 52 3.11 9.46 16.96
CA LYS A 52 3.90 9.35 18.21
C LYS A 52 4.25 7.91 18.58
N VAL A 53 3.53 6.94 18.03
CA VAL A 53 3.78 5.51 18.31
C VAL A 53 5.16 5.12 17.81
N LYS A 54 5.89 4.34 18.60
CA LYS A 54 7.15 3.72 18.19
C LYS A 54 6.85 2.44 17.40
N TRP A 55 6.88 2.54 16.09
CA TRP A 55 6.58 1.42 15.21
C TRP A 55 7.74 0.42 15.13
N LEU A 56 7.42 -0.88 15.15
CA LEU A 56 8.38 -1.90 14.76
C LEU A 56 8.74 -1.71 13.28
N GLN A 57 10.02 -1.85 12.97
CA GLN A 57 10.56 -1.60 11.63
C GLN A 57 10.30 -0.17 11.09
N ASN A 58 9.88 0.76 11.96
CA ASN A 58 9.48 2.13 11.58
C ASN A 58 8.41 2.16 10.48
N ARG A 59 7.38 1.31 10.59
CA ARG A 59 6.42 1.05 9.52
C ARG A 59 4.98 1.01 10.01
N ILE A 60 4.10 1.80 9.37
CA ILE A 60 2.65 1.77 9.56
C ILE A 60 2.01 0.94 8.45
N ARG A 61 1.03 0.09 8.79
CA ARG A 61 0.33 -0.75 7.82
C ARG A 61 -1.10 -0.31 7.63
N PHE A 62 -1.52 -0.16 6.36
CA PHE A 62 -2.91 0.09 5.97
C PHE A 62 -3.41 -0.95 4.99
N GLY A 63 -4.73 -1.18 4.97
CA GLY A 63 -5.41 -1.93 3.92
C GLY A 63 -5.77 -1.02 2.75
N CYS A 64 -5.49 -1.48 1.51
CA CYS A 64 -5.83 -0.77 0.27
C CYS A 64 -6.22 -1.79 -0.81
N ASP A 65 -7.40 -2.41 -0.65
CA ASP A 65 -7.87 -3.52 -1.50
C ASP A 65 -8.70 -3.04 -2.70
N THR A 66 -9.18 -1.82 -2.67
CA THR A 66 -9.99 -1.21 -3.75
C THR A 66 -9.40 0.10 -4.22
N HIS A 67 -9.71 0.49 -5.46
CA HIS A 67 -9.26 1.76 -6.01
C HIS A 67 -9.76 2.97 -5.19
N SER A 68 -10.99 2.90 -4.68
CA SER A 68 -11.57 3.96 -3.84
C SER A 68 -10.80 4.21 -2.54
N GLN A 69 -10.16 3.18 -1.98
CA GLN A 69 -9.37 3.30 -0.74
C GLN A 69 -8.04 4.06 -0.92
N ILE A 70 -7.59 4.27 -2.16
CA ILE A 70 -6.37 5.06 -2.43
C ILE A 70 -6.47 6.44 -1.79
N LYS A 71 -7.60 7.14 -1.98
CA LYS A 71 -7.83 8.48 -1.41
C LYS A 71 -7.76 8.49 0.12
N ASP A 72 -8.31 7.47 0.75
CA ASP A 72 -8.29 7.36 2.20
C ASP A 72 -6.87 7.12 2.72
N CYS A 73 -6.11 6.26 2.04
CA CYS A 73 -4.71 6.02 2.37
C CYS A 73 -3.86 7.28 2.19
N GLU A 74 -4.00 8.00 1.07
CA GLU A 74 -3.29 9.27 0.84
C GLU A 74 -3.62 10.30 1.91
N ARG A 75 -4.91 10.46 2.24
CA ARG A 75 -5.36 11.37 3.31
C ARG A 75 -4.76 11.00 4.65
N ALA A 76 -4.81 9.72 5.03
CA ALA A 76 -4.27 9.23 6.30
C ALA A 76 -2.75 9.45 6.38
N ILE A 77 -2.01 9.12 5.31
CA ILE A 77 -0.57 9.32 5.20
C ILE A 77 -0.22 10.80 5.35
N ALA A 78 -0.91 11.68 4.62
CA ALA A 78 -0.68 13.12 4.70
C ALA A 78 -0.92 13.68 6.11
N MET A 79 -2.00 13.26 6.78
CA MET A 79 -2.31 13.68 8.15
C MET A 79 -1.23 13.22 9.14
N ILE A 80 -0.81 11.95 9.06
CA ILE A 80 0.19 11.39 9.98
C ILE A 80 1.56 12.04 9.74
N ASN A 81 1.95 12.28 8.49
CA ASN A 81 3.16 13.01 8.13
C ASN A 81 3.13 14.46 8.62
N GLY A 82 1.95 15.11 8.59
CA GLY A 82 1.72 16.44 9.16
C GLY A 82 2.04 16.51 10.65
N TYR A 83 1.83 15.42 11.39
CA TYR A 83 2.23 15.28 12.80
C TYR A 83 3.67 14.82 13.03
N GLY A 84 4.49 14.78 11.98
CA GLY A 84 5.94 14.58 12.09
C GLY A 84 6.41 13.13 11.92
N TYR A 85 5.55 12.17 11.57
CA TYR A 85 6.00 10.84 11.23
C TYR A 85 6.86 10.87 9.93
N ARG A 86 7.95 10.09 9.91
CA ARG A 86 8.93 10.06 8.81
C ARG A 86 9.32 8.63 8.42
N GLY A 87 8.58 7.65 8.93
CA GLY A 87 8.81 6.23 8.62
C GLY A 87 8.13 5.80 7.32
N GLU A 88 8.05 4.49 7.13
CA GLU A 88 7.48 3.85 5.94
C GLU A 88 6.00 3.52 6.13
N TYR A 89 5.29 3.46 5.00
CA TYR A 89 3.93 2.93 4.93
C TYR A 89 3.91 1.64 4.14
N PHE A 90 3.19 0.66 4.67
CA PHE A 90 3.04 -0.65 4.06
C PHE A 90 1.56 -0.88 3.76
N LEU A 91 1.24 -1.06 2.48
CA LEU A 91 -0.15 -1.13 2.04
C LEU A 91 -0.48 -2.57 1.63
N TYR A 92 -1.24 -3.29 2.45
CA TYR A 92 -1.79 -4.56 2.05
C TYR A 92 -2.78 -4.35 0.92
N THR A 93 -2.58 -5.03 -0.19
CA THR A 93 -3.39 -4.88 -1.40
C THR A 93 -3.73 -6.27 -1.96
N MET A 94 -5.00 -6.60 -1.96
CA MET A 94 -5.46 -7.80 -2.63
C MET A 94 -5.48 -7.59 -4.14
N ILE A 95 -4.93 -8.54 -4.90
CA ILE A 95 -4.96 -8.53 -6.37
C ILE A 95 -5.75 -9.73 -6.88
N GLY A 96 -6.64 -9.49 -7.85
CA GLY A 96 -7.63 -10.49 -8.29
C GLY A 96 -8.89 -10.51 -7.41
N GLY A 97 -9.63 -11.60 -7.44
CA GLY A 97 -10.92 -11.74 -6.78
C GLY A 97 -12.00 -10.90 -7.47
N LYS A 98 -12.51 -9.88 -6.79
CA LYS A 98 -13.49 -8.95 -7.37
C LYS A 98 -12.85 -7.94 -8.33
N SER A 99 -11.55 -7.72 -8.24
CA SER A 99 -10.78 -6.84 -9.12
C SER A 99 -10.21 -7.64 -10.28
N ASP A 100 -10.42 -7.17 -11.49
CA ASP A 100 -9.76 -7.72 -12.68
C ASP A 100 -8.26 -7.35 -12.72
N PHE A 101 -7.58 -7.73 -13.79
CA PHE A 101 -6.18 -7.38 -13.98
C PHE A 101 -5.98 -5.87 -14.02
N LYS A 102 -6.83 -5.16 -14.77
CA LYS A 102 -6.69 -3.71 -14.99
C LYS A 102 -6.81 -2.94 -13.68
N GLU A 103 -7.87 -3.18 -12.92
CA GLU A 103 -8.08 -2.52 -11.62
C GLU A 103 -6.95 -2.85 -10.63
N SER A 104 -6.52 -4.12 -10.58
CA SER A 104 -5.41 -4.54 -9.73
C SER A 104 -4.10 -3.84 -10.13
N TYR A 105 -3.80 -3.77 -11.44
CA TYR A 105 -2.62 -3.12 -11.96
C TYR A 105 -2.64 -1.61 -11.68
N GLU A 106 -3.74 -0.91 -12.03
CA GLU A 106 -3.87 0.54 -11.84
C GLU A 106 -3.66 0.93 -10.37
N ARG A 107 -4.23 0.16 -9.44
CA ARG A 107 -4.06 0.40 -8.00
C ARG A 107 -2.61 0.24 -7.54
N VAL A 108 -1.95 -0.83 -7.96
CA VAL A 108 -0.57 -1.09 -7.56
C VAL A 108 0.40 -0.14 -8.26
N HIS A 109 0.17 0.14 -9.55
CA HIS A 109 0.97 1.07 -10.33
C HIS A 109 0.87 2.50 -9.81
N TYR A 110 -0.32 2.92 -9.32
CA TYR A 110 -0.48 4.19 -8.62
C TYR A 110 0.53 4.33 -7.46
N TRP A 111 0.65 3.29 -6.64
CA TRP A 111 1.58 3.31 -5.51
C TRP A 111 3.05 3.23 -5.95
N TRP A 112 3.32 2.60 -7.07
CA TRP A 112 4.66 2.62 -7.67
C TRP A 112 5.06 4.03 -8.08
N VAL A 113 4.20 4.74 -8.82
CA VAL A 113 4.41 6.14 -9.22
C VAL A 113 4.59 7.01 -7.99
N ARG A 114 3.70 6.88 -7.02
CA ARG A 114 3.72 7.68 -5.80
C ARG A 114 4.99 7.48 -4.97
N ASN A 115 5.44 6.24 -4.83
CA ASN A 115 6.70 5.94 -4.14
C ASN A 115 7.91 6.52 -4.89
N HIS A 116 7.89 6.48 -6.21
CA HIS A 116 8.93 7.07 -7.03
C HIS A 116 8.99 8.60 -6.86
N GLU A 117 7.85 9.28 -6.85
CA GLU A 117 7.77 10.72 -6.58
C GLU A 117 8.34 11.08 -5.19
N ILE A 118 7.96 10.33 -4.16
CA ILE A 118 8.46 10.54 -2.79
C ILE A 118 9.99 10.42 -2.76
N ARG A 119 10.55 9.40 -3.39
CA ARG A 119 11.99 9.15 -3.40
C ARG A 119 12.77 10.19 -4.20
N THR A 120 12.29 10.56 -5.38
CA THR A 120 12.96 11.56 -6.24
C THR A 120 12.89 12.95 -5.66
N SER A 121 11.83 13.29 -4.94
CA SER A 121 11.66 14.57 -4.25
C SER A 121 12.21 14.57 -2.82
N HIS A 122 12.84 13.48 -2.38
CA HIS A 122 13.36 13.31 -1.01
C HIS A 122 12.32 13.58 0.09
N LEU A 123 11.06 13.29 -0.20
CA LEU A 123 9.98 13.43 0.77
C LEU A 123 10.01 12.27 1.78
N PRO A 124 9.52 12.48 3.00
CA PRO A 124 9.41 11.41 3.99
C PRO A 124 8.27 10.47 3.68
N GLY A 125 8.36 9.23 4.17
CA GLY A 125 7.25 8.30 4.15
C GLY A 125 7.19 7.45 2.88
N ALA A 126 8.27 6.72 2.57
CA ALA A 126 8.24 5.74 1.47
C ALA A 126 7.04 4.80 1.60
N ILE A 127 6.40 4.50 0.47
CA ILE A 127 5.18 3.70 0.41
C ILE A 127 5.47 2.39 -0.33
N TYR A 128 5.21 1.27 0.33
CA TYR A 128 5.41 -0.06 -0.22
C TYR A 128 4.10 -0.85 -0.20
N PRO A 129 3.47 -1.10 -1.34
CA PRO A 129 2.38 -2.05 -1.39
C PRO A 129 2.89 -3.47 -1.13
N TYR A 130 2.03 -4.30 -0.58
CA TYR A 130 2.21 -5.74 -0.45
C TYR A 130 1.06 -6.44 -1.16
N ALA A 131 1.33 -6.94 -2.34
CA ALA A 131 0.32 -7.58 -3.16
C ALA A 131 0.05 -9.01 -2.70
N GLN A 132 -1.20 -9.27 -2.34
CA GLN A 132 -1.67 -10.58 -1.96
C GLN A 132 -2.57 -11.15 -3.05
N PRO A 133 -2.14 -12.20 -3.78
CA PRO A 133 -2.98 -12.88 -4.75
C PRO A 133 -4.24 -13.43 -4.07
N TYR A 134 -5.39 -13.15 -4.68
CA TYR A 134 -6.67 -13.65 -4.18
C TYR A 134 -6.71 -15.18 -4.26
N ARG A 135 -7.19 -15.78 -3.20
CA ARG A 135 -7.54 -17.20 -3.13
C ARG A 135 -9.04 -17.32 -2.88
N ASN A 136 -9.72 -18.06 -3.74
CA ASN A 136 -11.13 -18.33 -3.57
C ASN A 136 -11.36 -19.18 -2.31
N PRO A 137 -12.06 -18.67 -1.27
CA PRO A 137 -12.29 -19.43 -0.05
C PRO A 137 -13.20 -20.64 -0.28
N ASP A 138 -14.09 -20.59 -1.29
CA ASP A 138 -15.02 -21.66 -1.61
C ASP A 138 -14.33 -22.75 -2.46
N ASN A 139 -13.21 -22.43 -3.09
CA ASN A 139 -12.40 -23.39 -3.86
C ASN A 139 -10.90 -23.16 -3.61
N PRO A 140 -10.37 -23.56 -2.45
CA PRO A 140 -8.98 -23.29 -2.05
C PRO A 140 -7.94 -23.96 -2.94
N ASN A 141 -8.33 -24.97 -3.74
CA ASN A 141 -7.46 -25.67 -4.70
C ASN A 141 -7.48 -25.03 -6.09
N GLU A 142 -8.28 -24.00 -6.31
CA GLU A 142 -8.27 -23.24 -7.57
C GLU A 142 -6.90 -22.64 -7.85
N GLU A 143 -6.43 -22.85 -9.07
CA GLU A 143 -5.13 -22.31 -9.45
C GLU A 143 -5.19 -20.77 -9.52
N ILE A 144 -4.31 -20.12 -8.75
CA ILE A 144 -4.16 -18.66 -8.81
C ILE A 144 -3.66 -18.27 -10.21
N PRO A 145 -4.37 -17.35 -10.91
CA PRO A 145 -3.97 -16.86 -12.22
C PRO A 145 -2.51 -16.41 -12.26
N ARG A 146 -1.82 -16.74 -13.33
CA ARG A 146 -0.37 -16.47 -13.43
C ARG A 146 -0.03 -15.00 -13.28
N TRP A 147 -0.85 -14.11 -13.84
CA TRP A 147 -0.61 -12.69 -13.74
C TRP A 147 -0.62 -12.16 -12.29
N GLN A 148 -1.43 -12.75 -11.41
CA GLN A 148 -1.43 -12.39 -9.98
C GLN A 148 -0.12 -12.78 -9.32
N LYS A 149 0.40 -13.98 -9.62
CA LYS A 149 1.70 -14.43 -9.10
C LYS A 149 2.83 -13.53 -9.58
N ASP A 150 2.82 -13.17 -10.86
CA ASP A 150 3.85 -12.33 -11.47
C ASP A 150 3.79 -10.87 -10.95
N MET A 151 2.58 -10.31 -10.78
CA MET A 151 2.37 -8.99 -10.20
C MET A 151 2.81 -8.95 -8.73
N ALA A 152 2.44 -9.95 -7.92
CA ALA A 152 2.92 -10.07 -6.56
C ALA A 152 4.45 -10.23 -6.50
N GLY A 153 5.03 -10.97 -7.43
CA GLY A 153 6.48 -11.13 -7.55
C GLY A 153 7.23 -9.82 -7.86
N TRP A 154 6.59 -8.90 -8.58
CA TRP A 154 7.10 -7.55 -8.81
C TRP A 154 6.99 -6.68 -7.57
N VAL A 155 5.77 -6.59 -7.01
CA VAL A 155 5.44 -5.70 -5.89
C VAL A 155 6.19 -6.06 -4.62
N ASN A 156 6.21 -7.35 -4.25
CA ASN A 156 6.69 -7.79 -2.93
C ASN A 156 8.23 -7.85 -2.84
N LYS A 157 8.93 -7.58 -3.94
CA LYS A 157 10.37 -7.41 -3.95
C LYS A 157 10.71 -5.92 -3.99
N HIS A 158 10.78 -5.30 -2.83
CA HIS A 158 10.94 -3.85 -2.71
C HIS A 158 12.06 -3.28 -3.59
N GLN A 159 13.22 -3.93 -3.64
CA GLN A 159 14.34 -3.50 -4.49
C GLN A 159 13.98 -3.47 -5.99
N ILE A 160 13.16 -4.41 -6.45
CA ILE A 160 12.68 -4.44 -7.84
C ILE A 160 11.59 -3.39 -8.03
N PHE A 161 10.63 -3.33 -7.12
CA PHE A 161 9.54 -2.37 -7.13
C PHE A 161 10.04 -0.91 -7.20
N GLU A 162 11.12 -0.62 -6.52
CA GLU A 162 11.70 0.73 -6.47
C GLU A 162 12.29 1.23 -7.80
N ILE A 163 12.83 0.33 -8.62
CA ILE A 163 13.65 0.69 -9.78
C ILE A 163 13.11 0.17 -11.11
N THR A 164 12.10 -0.70 -11.09
CA THR A 164 11.59 -1.38 -12.28
C THR A 164 10.09 -1.20 -12.37
N ASP A 165 9.60 -0.56 -13.42
CA ASP A 165 8.17 -0.53 -13.72
C ASP A 165 7.67 -1.93 -14.12
N PHE A 166 6.37 -2.18 -13.90
CA PHE A 166 5.76 -3.48 -14.16
C PHE A 166 5.98 -3.96 -15.60
N HIS A 167 5.83 -3.10 -16.60
CA HIS A 167 6.00 -3.49 -18.00
C HIS A 167 7.41 -4.02 -18.29
N ASN A 168 8.44 -3.53 -17.56
CA ASN A 168 9.82 -3.97 -17.70
C ASN A 168 10.17 -5.18 -16.84
N PHE A 169 9.31 -5.55 -15.90
CA PHE A 169 9.57 -6.68 -15.01
C PHE A 169 9.57 -8.02 -15.75
N LYS A 170 10.59 -8.83 -15.49
CA LYS A 170 10.80 -10.16 -16.07
C LYS A 170 10.68 -11.23 -14.98
N PRO A 171 9.47 -11.77 -14.71
CA PRO A 171 9.29 -12.81 -13.70
C PRO A 171 9.95 -14.13 -14.05
N ARG A 172 10.26 -14.35 -15.35
CA ARG A 172 10.89 -15.57 -15.89
C ARG A 172 11.62 -15.31 -17.21
N LYS A 173 12.46 -16.25 -17.61
CA LYS A 173 13.19 -16.18 -18.87
C LYS A 173 12.22 -16.02 -20.06
N ASN A 174 12.54 -15.11 -20.96
CA ASN A 174 11.78 -14.84 -22.19
C ASN A 174 10.33 -14.34 -21.98
N PHE A 175 9.99 -13.83 -20.80
CA PHE A 175 8.69 -13.21 -20.55
C PHE A 175 8.88 -11.85 -19.87
N ARG A 176 8.19 -10.84 -20.38
CA ARG A 176 8.11 -9.49 -19.83
C ARG A 176 6.64 -9.17 -19.52
N CYS A 177 6.39 -8.53 -18.39
CA CYS A 177 5.03 -8.22 -17.96
C CYS A 177 4.29 -7.22 -18.86
N GLU A 178 5.00 -6.51 -19.74
CA GLU A 178 4.43 -5.73 -20.85
C GLU A 178 3.39 -6.54 -21.64
N ALA A 179 3.61 -7.84 -21.83
CA ALA A 179 2.66 -8.72 -22.51
C ALA A 179 1.28 -8.79 -21.85
N TYR A 180 1.21 -8.62 -20.52
CA TYR A 180 -0.08 -8.52 -19.83
C TYR A 180 -0.78 -7.21 -20.16
N LEU A 181 -0.06 -6.09 -20.19
CA LEU A 181 -0.65 -4.80 -20.50
C LEU A 181 -1.27 -4.81 -21.91
N HIS A 182 -0.56 -5.31 -22.89
CA HIS A 182 -1.09 -5.49 -24.25
C HIS A 182 -2.30 -6.42 -24.29
N HIS A 183 -2.24 -7.57 -23.59
CA HIS A 183 -3.35 -8.52 -23.56
C HIS A 183 -4.64 -7.92 -22.98
N TYR A 184 -4.53 -7.06 -21.98
CA TYR A 184 -5.66 -6.42 -21.31
C TYR A 184 -5.97 -5.01 -21.86
N GLY A 185 -5.34 -4.60 -22.97
CA GLY A 185 -5.62 -3.32 -23.65
C GLY A 185 -5.20 -2.10 -22.83
N ILE A 186 -4.17 -2.22 -22.01
CA ILE A 186 -3.60 -1.12 -21.24
C ILE A 186 -2.40 -0.56 -22.02
N GLU A 187 -2.38 0.74 -22.22
CA GLU A 187 -1.25 1.41 -22.87
C GLU A 187 0.00 1.26 -21.98
N VAL A 188 1.09 0.83 -22.61
CA VAL A 188 2.38 0.77 -21.95
C VAL A 188 2.89 2.20 -21.79
N PRO A 189 3.21 2.63 -20.54
CA PRO A 189 3.83 3.94 -20.36
C PRO A 189 5.10 4.06 -21.22
N GLN A 190 5.20 5.08 -22.04
CA GLN A 190 6.42 5.31 -22.80
C GLN A 190 7.57 5.50 -21.83
N THR A 191 8.65 4.75 -22.03
CA THR A 191 9.87 4.79 -21.22
C THR A 191 10.58 6.13 -21.40
N GLY A 192 10.24 7.02 -20.57
CA GLY A 192 10.80 8.33 -20.38
C GLY A 192 9.94 8.94 -19.31
N MET A 193 10.51 9.44 -18.24
CA MET A 193 9.82 10.11 -17.14
C MET A 193 9.01 11.33 -17.63
N GLU A 194 8.09 11.09 -18.56
CA GLU A 194 7.06 12.06 -18.88
C GLU A 194 6.05 12.01 -17.75
N LYS A 195 5.99 13.13 -17.03
CA LYS A 195 5.06 13.47 -15.99
C LYS A 195 3.72 12.80 -16.28
N VAL A 196 3.28 11.90 -15.40
CA VAL A 196 1.89 11.48 -15.36
C VAL A 196 1.06 12.72 -14.99
N THR A 197 0.74 13.50 -16.01
CA THR A 197 -0.06 14.74 -15.95
C THR A 197 -1.56 14.43 -15.89
N SER A 198 -1.97 13.27 -15.44
CA SER A 198 -3.38 12.92 -15.28
C SER A 198 -3.86 12.86 -13.82
N VAL A 199 -3.11 13.42 -12.88
CA VAL A 199 -3.59 13.67 -11.51
C VAL A 199 -4.48 14.92 -11.44
N GLU A 200 -4.60 15.68 -12.51
CA GLU A 200 -5.40 16.93 -12.58
C GLU A 200 -6.93 16.75 -12.56
N GLN A 201 -7.46 15.53 -12.46
CA GLN A 201 -8.91 15.34 -12.31
C GLN A 201 -9.37 14.84 -10.94
N LEU A 202 -8.48 14.77 -9.95
CA LEU A 202 -8.88 14.64 -8.55
C LEU A 202 -8.86 16.01 -7.89
N THR A 203 -9.62 16.95 -8.45
CA THR A 203 -9.92 18.22 -7.79
C THR A 203 -10.55 17.93 -6.43
N LEU A 204 -9.84 18.39 -5.41
CA LEU A 204 -10.29 18.52 -4.04
C LEU A 204 -11.63 19.28 -4.01
N PHE A 205 -12.68 18.60 -3.58
CA PHE A 205 -13.86 19.20 -2.98
C PHE A 205 -14.00 18.68 -1.55
#